data_de1d38d33b7ab547e64dff917eb55640
#
_entry.id   de1d38d33b7ab547e64dff917eb55640
#
_cell.length_a   1.000
_cell.length_b   1.000
_cell.length_c   1.000
_cell.angle_alpha   90.00
_cell.angle_beta   90.00
_cell.angle_gamma   90.00
#
_symmetry.space_group_name_H-M   'P 1'
#
loop_
_entity.id
_entity.type
_entity.pdbx_description
1 polymer ?
#
loop_
_entity_poly.entity_id
_entity_poly.type
_entity_poly.pdbx_seq_one_letter_code
_entity_poly.pdbx_strand_id
1 'polypeptide(L)'
;MRDIIRDALVQDSLHSETADAAGVLSLIYDHHVRDLSRKLTERQHDAHGLIVTTLHVHLDHHNCLEILVLKGKAGELRELADQLRSIRGVTHGTFSITTIGADLP
;
A
#
# COMPACT_ATOMS: atom_id res chain seq x y z
N MET A 1 -11.71 19.39 -17.09
CA MET A 1 -12.65 19.80 -16.04
C MET A 1 -13.34 18.64 -15.37
N ARG A 2 -13.85 17.68 -16.15
CA ARG A 2 -14.48 16.51 -15.60
C ARG A 2 -13.56 15.72 -14.65
N ASP A 3 -12.30 15.56 -15.04
CA ASP A 3 -11.32 14.79 -14.25
C ASP A 3 -10.95 15.49 -12.95
N ILE A 4 -10.89 16.82 -12.98
CA ILE A 4 -10.57 17.61 -11.78
C ILE A 4 -11.69 17.49 -10.75
N ILE A 5 -12.94 17.53 -11.19
CA ILE A 5 -14.10 17.38 -10.31
C ILE A 5 -14.14 15.96 -9.72
N ARG A 6 -13.89 14.97 -10.55
CA ARG A 6 -13.84 13.58 -10.11
C ARG A 6 -12.74 13.37 -9.07
N ASP A 7 -11.56 13.91 -9.30
CA ASP A 7 -10.45 13.81 -8.35
C ASP A 7 -10.80 14.46 -7.01
N ALA A 8 -11.47 15.60 -7.04
CA ALA A 8 -11.90 16.26 -5.82
C ALA A 8 -12.90 15.41 -5.05
N LEU A 9 -13.85 14.77 -5.73
CA LEU A 9 -14.83 13.88 -5.10
C LEU A 9 -14.16 12.64 -4.50
N VAL A 10 -13.19 12.07 -5.19
CA VAL A 10 -12.42 10.93 -4.70
C VAL A 10 -11.67 11.32 -3.43
N GLN A 11 -10.95 12.45 -3.45
CA GLN A 11 -10.19 12.87 -2.28
C GLN A 11 -11.09 13.15 -1.09
N ASP A 12 -12.24 13.77 -1.32
CA ASP A 12 -13.20 14.04 -0.26
C ASP A 12 -13.73 12.73 0.35
N SER A 13 -14.08 11.77 -0.50
CA SER A 13 -14.54 10.45 -0.05
C SER A 13 -13.48 9.74 0.80
N LEU A 14 -12.20 9.84 0.41
CA LEU A 14 -11.09 9.15 1.07
C LEU A 14 -10.66 9.79 2.39
N HIS A 15 -11.18 10.95 2.75
CA HIS A 15 -10.95 11.54 4.08
C HIS A 15 -11.60 10.71 5.18
N SER A 16 -12.64 9.95 4.87
CA SER A 16 -13.27 9.08 5.86
C SER A 16 -12.46 7.82 6.07
N GLU A 17 -12.11 7.51 7.32
CA GLU A 17 -11.39 6.30 7.70
C GLU A 17 -12.17 5.02 7.38
N THR A 18 -13.49 5.12 7.28
CA THR A 18 -14.38 3.97 7.04
C THR A 18 -14.78 3.83 5.58
N ALA A 19 -14.34 4.74 4.70
CA ALA A 19 -14.64 4.63 3.28
C ALA A 19 -13.94 3.42 2.68
N ASP A 20 -14.64 2.72 1.80
CA ASP A 20 -14.03 1.63 1.05
C ASP A 20 -13.03 2.19 0.06
N ALA A 21 -11.86 1.59 0.01
CA ALA A 21 -10.75 2.11 -0.76
C ALA A 21 -9.90 0.98 -1.34
N ALA A 22 -9.12 1.34 -2.33
CA ALA A 22 -8.05 0.50 -2.85
C ALA A 22 -6.75 1.29 -2.75
N GLY A 23 -5.63 0.59 -2.61
CA GLY A 23 -4.35 1.24 -2.48
C GLY A 23 -3.24 0.45 -3.14
N VAL A 24 -2.18 1.16 -3.48
CA VAL A 24 -0.95 0.55 -3.98
C VAL A 24 0.18 1.03 -3.08
N LEU A 25 0.85 0.08 -2.46
CA LEU A 25 2.02 0.34 -1.63
C LEU A 25 3.24 -0.21 -2.33
N SER A 26 4.23 0.64 -2.55
CA SER A 26 5.50 0.24 -3.16
C SER A 26 6.59 0.38 -2.12
N LEU A 27 7.36 -0.68 -1.92
CA LEU A 27 8.46 -0.71 -0.94
C LEU A 27 9.76 -1.02 -1.65
N ILE A 28 10.81 -0.27 -1.33
CA ILE A 28 12.17 -0.56 -1.78
C ILE A 28 12.96 -1.00 -0.56
N TYR A 29 13.61 -2.14 -0.66
CA TYR A 29 14.45 -2.64 0.42
C TYR A 29 15.55 -3.54 -0.11
N ASP A 30 16.63 -3.66 0.69
CA ASP A 30 17.72 -4.58 0.40
C ASP A 30 17.34 -5.96 0.97
N HIS A 31 17.15 -6.94 0.10
CA HIS A 31 16.75 -8.28 0.52
C HIS A 31 17.84 -9.04 1.28
N HIS A 32 19.07 -8.49 1.32
CA HIS A 32 20.15 -9.07 2.11
C HIS A 32 20.14 -8.60 3.57
N VAL A 33 19.35 -7.58 3.90
CA VAL A 33 19.23 -7.13 5.30
C VAL A 33 18.61 -8.24 6.12
N ARG A 34 19.32 -8.60 7.20
CA ARG A 34 18.93 -9.72 8.06
C ARG A 34 17.53 -9.57 8.60
N ASP A 35 16.74 -10.62 8.48
CA ASP A 35 15.37 -10.73 9.00
C ASP A 35 14.35 -9.78 8.36
N LEU A 36 14.74 -8.93 7.43
CA LEU A 36 13.82 -7.95 6.84
C LEU A 36 12.71 -8.64 6.05
N SER A 37 13.07 -9.56 5.15
CA SER A 37 12.07 -10.28 4.36
C SER A 37 11.10 -11.05 5.24
N ARG A 38 11.59 -11.64 6.33
CA ARG A 38 10.76 -12.37 7.27
C ARG A 38 9.78 -11.44 7.99
N LYS A 39 10.26 -10.28 8.44
CA LYS A 39 9.42 -9.29 9.11
C LYS A 39 8.32 -8.75 8.18
N LEU A 40 8.68 -8.48 6.94
CA LEU A 40 7.71 -8.02 5.94
C LEU A 40 6.65 -9.09 5.68
N THR A 41 7.08 -10.34 5.52
CA THR A 41 6.18 -11.46 5.28
C THR A 41 5.23 -11.68 6.46
N GLU A 42 5.75 -11.65 7.68
CA GLU A 42 4.93 -11.81 8.88
C GLU A 42 3.88 -10.73 9.00
N ARG A 43 4.26 -9.48 8.77
CA ARG A 43 3.33 -8.37 8.86
C ARG A 43 2.25 -8.46 7.78
N GLN A 44 2.62 -8.86 6.58
CA GLN A 44 1.67 -9.07 5.49
C GLN A 44 0.72 -10.23 5.79
N HIS A 45 1.24 -11.29 6.38
CA HIS A 45 0.42 -12.44 6.75
C HIS A 45 -0.65 -12.04 7.78
N ASP A 46 -0.28 -11.21 8.75
CA ASP A 46 -1.23 -10.72 9.76
C ASP A 46 -2.32 -9.84 9.16
N ALA A 47 -2.05 -9.24 8.01
CA ALA A 47 -2.99 -8.35 7.32
C ALA A 47 -3.53 -8.95 6.02
N HIS A 48 -3.54 -10.28 5.90
CA HIS A 48 -3.89 -10.95 4.65
C HIS A 48 -5.27 -10.59 4.09
N GLY A 49 -6.21 -10.22 4.95
CA GLY A 49 -7.55 -9.81 4.52
C GLY A 49 -7.58 -8.49 3.76
N LEU A 50 -6.51 -7.69 3.86
CA LEU A 50 -6.41 -6.39 3.19
C LEU A 50 -5.57 -6.46 1.91
N ILE A 51 -4.79 -7.52 1.74
CA ILE A 51 -3.86 -7.63 0.61
C ILE A 51 -4.49 -8.47 -0.49
N VAL A 52 -4.67 -7.86 -1.67
CA VAL A 52 -5.24 -8.52 -2.84
C VAL A 52 -4.17 -9.32 -3.56
N THR A 53 -3.02 -8.72 -3.78
CA THR A 53 -1.90 -9.37 -4.45
C THR A 53 -0.61 -8.64 -4.14
N THR A 54 0.50 -9.33 -4.34
CA THR A 54 1.84 -8.76 -4.20
C THR A 54 2.68 -9.15 -5.41
N LEU A 55 3.63 -8.28 -5.75
CA LEU A 55 4.58 -8.50 -6.82
C LEU A 55 5.97 -8.14 -6.33
N HIS A 56 6.93 -9.04 -6.50
CA HIS A 56 8.33 -8.81 -6.17
C HIS A 56 9.14 -8.64 -7.45
N VAL A 57 9.91 -7.57 -7.51
CA VAL A 57 10.78 -7.28 -8.65
C VAL A 57 12.19 -7.03 -8.12
N HIS A 58 13.16 -7.78 -8.64
CA HIS A 58 14.56 -7.52 -8.34
C HIS A 58 15.05 -6.39 -9.25
N LEU A 59 15.36 -5.24 -8.65
CA LEU A 59 15.84 -4.08 -9.40
C LEU A 59 17.31 -4.22 -9.74
N ASP A 60 18.10 -4.72 -8.78
CA ASP A 60 19.52 -5.00 -8.96
C ASP A 60 19.93 -6.08 -7.95
N HIS A 61 21.24 -6.28 -7.78
CA HIS A 61 21.79 -7.34 -6.94
C HIS A 61 21.36 -7.24 -5.47
N HIS A 62 21.09 -6.03 -4.99
CA HIS A 62 20.77 -5.79 -3.59
C HIS A 62 19.31 -5.37 -3.38
N ASN A 63 18.75 -4.62 -4.30
CA ASN A 63 17.48 -3.93 -4.08
C ASN A 63 16.30 -4.64 -4.71
N CYS A 64 15.24 -4.80 -3.91
CA CYS A 64 13.96 -5.32 -4.35
C CYS A 64 12.91 -4.23 -4.32
N LEU A 65 12.02 -4.27 -5.29
CA LEU A 65 10.77 -3.52 -5.27
C LEU A 65 9.65 -4.50 -4.99
N GLU A 66 8.90 -4.25 -3.93
CA GLU A 66 7.71 -5.03 -3.64
C GLU A 66 6.49 -4.13 -3.80
N ILE A 67 5.51 -4.59 -4.57
CA ILE A 67 4.29 -3.87 -4.83
C ILE A 67 3.13 -4.65 -4.22
N LEU A 68 2.36 -3.98 -3.36
CA LEU A 68 1.20 -4.59 -2.74
C LEU A 68 -0.06 -3.84 -3.20
N VAL A 69 -1.03 -4.60 -3.68
CA VAL A 69 -2.34 -4.05 -4.00
C VAL A 69 -3.25 -4.34 -2.82
N LEU A 70 -3.84 -3.30 -2.28
CA LEU A 70 -4.62 -3.35 -1.05
C LEU A 70 -6.07 -2.97 -1.31
N LYS A 71 -6.97 -3.57 -0.53
CA LYS A 71 -8.39 -3.23 -0.58
C LYS A 71 -8.97 -3.37 0.82
N GLY A 72 -9.71 -2.37 1.25
CA GLY A 72 -10.32 -2.36 2.57
C GLY A 72 -10.76 -0.97 2.95
N LYS A 73 -10.93 -0.74 4.24
CA LYS A 73 -11.27 0.59 4.75
C LYS A 73 -10.05 1.49 4.68
N ALA A 74 -10.25 2.75 4.29
CA ALA A 74 -9.16 3.69 4.09
C ALA A 74 -8.23 3.79 5.30
N GLY A 75 -8.78 3.85 6.52
CA GLY A 75 -7.96 3.92 7.73
C GLY A 75 -7.11 2.68 7.94
N GLU A 76 -7.66 1.51 7.68
CA GLU A 76 -6.91 0.25 7.79
C GLU A 76 -5.76 0.19 6.78
N LEU A 77 -6.01 0.67 5.56
CA LEU A 77 -4.97 0.68 4.52
C LEU A 77 -3.84 1.64 4.87
N ARG A 78 -4.18 2.82 5.38
CA ARG A 78 -3.17 3.80 5.81
C ARG A 78 -2.33 3.27 6.95
N GLU A 79 -2.96 2.63 7.92
CA GLU A 79 -2.25 2.03 9.05
C GLU A 79 -1.30 0.93 8.60
N LEU A 80 -1.75 0.04 7.74
CA LEU A 80 -0.91 -1.03 7.20
C LEU A 80 0.27 -0.45 6.41
N ALA A 81 0.02 0.53 5.56
CA ALA A 81 1.07 1.18 4.77
C ALA A 81 2.12 1.81 5.69
N ASP A 82 1.69 2.50 6.74
CA ASP A 82 2.62 3.12 7.69
C ASP A 82 3.43 2.08 8.44
N GLN A 83 2.81 0.98 8.87
CA GLN A 83 3.50 -0.11 9.54
C GLN A 83 4.59 -0.72 8.65
N LEU A 84 4.26 -1.03 7.41
CA LEU A 84 5.22 -1.66 6.49
C LEU A 84 6.35 -0.71 6.10
N ARG A 85 6.03 0.57 5.86
CA ARG A 85 7.07 1.56 5.53
C ARG A 85 8.01 1.85 6.68
N SER A 86 7.55 1.62 7.91
CA SER A 86 8.33 1.91 9.11
C SER A 86 9.25 0.76 9.54
N ILE A 87 9.17 -0.38 8.90
CA ILE A 87 10.03 -1.52 9.24
C ILE A 87 11.48 -1.15 8.95
N ARG A 88 12.34 -1.38 9.94
CA ARG A 88 13.76 -1.07 9.82
C ARG A 88 14.37 -1.88 8.67
N GLY A 89 15.03 -1.19 7.76
CA GLY A 89 15.62 -1.79 6.56
C GLY A 89 14.87 -1.47 5.29
N VAL A 90 13.62 -1.02 5.38
CA VAL A 90 12.89 -0.48 4.23
C VAL A 90 13.49 0.88 3.91
N THR A 91 14.06 0.99 2.71
CA THR A 91 14.77 2.20 2.28
C THR A 91 13.80 3.31 1.90
N HIS A 92 12.71 2.94 1.23
CA HIS A 92 11.73 3.89 0.72
C HIS A 92 10.39 3.18 0.55
N GLY A 93 9.31 3.93 0.74
CA GLY A 93 7.98 3.40 0.51
C GLY A 93 7.03 4.50 0.09
N THR A 94 6.22 4.22 -0.92
CA THR A 94 5.19 5.14 -1.38
C THR A 94 3.83 4.46 -1.31
N PHE A 95 2.84 5.20 -0.88
CA PHE A 95 1.48 4.70 -0.79
C PHE A 95 0.53 5.62 -1.54
N SER A 96 -0.27 5.03 -2.42
CA SER A 96 -1.29 5.72 -3.18
C SER A 96 -2.63 5.07 -2.89
N ILE A 97 -3.61 5.86 -2.51
CA ILE A 97 -4.94 5.39 -2.18
C ILE A 97 -5.96 6.01 -3.14
N THR A 98 -6.95 5.21 -3.52
CA THR A 98 -8.01 5.67 -4.41
C THR A 98 -9.33 5.00 -4.02
N THR A 99 -10.41 5.46 -4.63
CA THR A 99 -11.73 4.86 -4.45
C THR A 99 -11.80 3.50 -5.15
N ILE A 100 -12.74 2.66 -4.70
CA ILE A 100 -13.07 1.42 -5.43
C ILE A 100 -13.97 1.68 -6.63
N GLY A 101 -14.44 2.93 -6.80
CA GLY A 101 -15.24 3.32 -7.95
C GLY A 101 -16.74 3.13 -7.79
N ALA A 102 -17.19 2.49 -6.71
CA ALA A 102 -18.60 2.12 -6.54
C ALA A 102 -19.53 3.33 -6.49
N ASP A 103 -19.07 4.44 -5.88
CA ASP A 103 -19.90 5.62 -5.67
C ASP A 103 -19.56 6.78 -6.61
N LEU A 104 -18.78 6.53 -7.64
CA LEU A 104 -18.42 7.58 -8.61
C LEU A 104 -19.53 7.74 -9.65
N PRO A 105 -19.87 9.00 -9.96
CA PRO A 105 -20.85 9.29 -11.02
C PRO A 105 -20.33 8.94 -12.41
#